data_885e5ad3905b5bf8ecd15bc99b0a9e47
#
_entry.id   885e5ad3905b5bf8ecd15bc99b0a9e47
#
_cell.length_a   1.000
_cell.length_b   1.000
_cell.length_c   1.000
_cell.angle_alpha   90.00
_cell.angle_beta   90.00
_cell.angle_gamma   90.00
#
_symmetry.space_group_name_H-M   'P 1'
#
loop_
_entity.id
_entity.type
_entity.pdbx_description
1 polymer ?
#
loop_
_entity_poly.entity_id
_entity_poly.type
_entity_poly.pdbx_seq_one_letter_code
_entity_poly.pdbx_strand_id
1 'polypeptide(L)' 'LIEIDGSYYYVRTSGEVVHGRNYWITKTNGLMPEKSYTFDDNGRMTVD' A
#
# COMPACT_ATOMS: atom_id res chain seq x y z
N LEU A 1 5.31 -0.30 3.59
CA LEU A 1 4.79 -1.10 2.49
C LEU A 1 5.32 -2.52 2.61
N ILE A 2 4.44 -3.49 2.46
CA ILE A 2 4.82 -4.90 2.53
C ILE A 2 4.25 -5.64 1.32
N GLU A 3 4.88 -6.78 0.98
CA GLU A 3 4.43 -7.63 -0.11
C GLU A 3 4.07 -9.01 0.44
N ILE A 4 2.89 -9.51 0.06
CA ILE A 4 2.43 -10.85 0.43
C ILE A 4 1.84 -11.50 -0.82
N ASP A 5 2.43 -12.62 -1.25
CA ASP A 5 1.95 -13.40 -2.41
C ASP A 5 1.78 -12.55 -3.67
N GLY A 6 2.71 -11.62 -3.91
CA GLY A 6 2.68 -10.78 -5.10
C GLY A 6 1.75 -9.58 -5.00
N SER A 7 1.12 -9.37 -3.84
CA SER A 7 0.25 -8.22 -3.60
C SER A 7 0.91 -7.29 -2.59
N TYR A 8 0.68 -5.99 -2.75
CA TYR A 8 1.27 -4.99 -1.86
C TYR A 8 0.22 -4.42 -0.94
N TYR A 9 0.63 -4.20 0.32
CA TYR A 9 -0.23 -3.64 1.36
C TYR A 9 0.55 -2.57 2.10
N TYR A 10 -0.14 -1.57 2.62
CA TYR A 10 0.50 -0.55 3.42
C TYR A 10 -0.12 -0.52 4.82
N VAL A 11 0.72 -0.75 5.83
CA VAL A 11 0.29 -0.73 7.23
C VAL A 11 0.77 0.57 7.84
N ARG A 12 -0.15 1.34 8.40
CA ARG A 12 0.16 2.61 9.06
C ARG A 12 0.83 2.33 10.40
N THR A 13 1.48 3.38 10.94
CA THR A 13 2.13 3.24 12.25
C THR A 13 1.15 2.90 13.36
N SER A 14 -0.12 3.21 13.19
CA SER A 14 -1.18 2.83 14.14
C SER A 14 -1.55 1.35 14.06
N GLY A 15 -1.03 0.63 13.06
CA GLY A 15 -1.36 -0.78 12.85
C GLY A 15 -2.51 -1.00 11.88
N GLU A 16 -3.09 0.07 11.36
CA GLU A 16 -4.21 -0.02 10.44
C GLU A 16 -3.72 -0.24 9.01
N VAL A 17 -4.36 -1.17 8.29
CA VAL A 17 -4.05 -1.41 6.88
C VAL A 17 -4.87 -0.44 6.04
N VAL A 18 -4.19 0.29 5.15
CA VAL A 18 -4.87 1.22 4.24
C VAL A 18 -5.73 0.42 3.25
N HIS A 19 -6.97 0.83 3.07
CA HIS A 19 -7.90 0.15 2.16
C HIS A 19 -8.96 1.12 1.66
N GLY A 20 -9.48 0.84 0.48
CA GLY A 20 -10.60 1.58 -0.10
C GLY A 20 -10.28 3.04 -0.40
N ARG A 21 -9.02 3.39 -0.62
CA ARG A 21 -8.63 4.78 -0.82
C ARG A 21 -7.29 4.90 -1.50
N ASN A 22 -7.01 6.09 -2.02
CA ASN A 22 -5.66 6.46 -2.45
C ASN A 22 -4.86 6.88 -1.23
N TYR A 23 -3.57 6.58 -1.25
CA TYR A 23 -2.70 6.95 -0.15
C TYR A 23 -1.32 7.27 -0.67
N TRP A 24 -0.75 8.40 -0.22
CA TRP A 24 0.61 8.78 -0.58
C TRP A 24 1.59 8.00 0.28
N ILE A 25 2.49 7.27 -0.35
CA ILE A 25 3.43 6.41 0.34
C ILE A 25 4.85 6.87 0.08
N THR A 26 5.58 7.19 1.15
CA THR A 26 6.99 7.54 1.07
C THR A 26 7.89 6.43 1.59
N LYS A 27 7.37 5.58 2.47
CA LYS A 27 8.16 4.48 3.06
C LYS A 27 7.82 3.18 2.35
N THR A 28 8.39 3.01 1.17
CA THR A 28 8.12 1.84 0.33
C THR A 28 9.07 0.68 0.57
N ASN A 29 10.08 0.86 1.43
CA ASN A 29 11.12 -0.14 1.71
C ASN A 29 11.87 -0.58 0.45
N GLY A 30 11.92 0.30 -0.56
CA GLY A 30 12.60 0.01 -1.81
C GLY A 30 11.80 -0.86 -2.76
N LEU A 31 10.57 -1.23 -2.42
CA LEU A 31 9.75 -2.10 -3.26
C LEU A 31 9.17 -1.34 -4.45
N MET A 32 8.77 -0.09 -4.24
CA MET A 32 8.09 0.72 -5.26
C MET A 32 8.56 2.16 -5.17
N PRO A 33 8.44 2.95 -6.26
CA PRO A 33 8.71 4.38 -6.19
C PRO A 33 7.74 5.07 -5.23
N GLU A 34 8.20 6.19 -4.64
CA GLU A 34 7.34 6.99 -3.76
C GLU A 34 6.31 7.72 -4.62
N LYS A 35 5.05 7.41 -4.39
CA LYS A 35 3.94 8.11 -5.05
C LYS A 35 2.63 7.70 -4.42
N SER A 36 1.53 8.23 -4.95
CA SER A 36 0.19 7.86 -4.49
C SER A 36 -0.23 6.55 -5.13
N TYR A 37 -0.74 5.64 -4.31
CA TYR A 37 -1.25 4.35 -4.78
C TYR A 37 -2.69 4.17 -4.31
N THR A 38 -3.46 3.42 -5.09
CA THR A 38 -4.85 3.10 -4.78
C THR A 38 -4.92 1.71 -4.16
N PHE A 39 -5.70 1.59 -3.09
CA PHE A 39 -5.90 0.31 -2.40
C PHE A 39 -7.38 -0.06 -2.46
N ASP A 40 -7.67 -1.33 -2.77
CA ASP A 40 -9.05 -1.79 -2.81
C ASP A 40 -9.60 -2.04 -1.40
N ASP A 41 -10.85 -2.49 -1.31
CA ASP A 41 -11.51 -2.68 -0.03
C ASP A 41 -10.85 -3.76 0.83
N ASN A 42 -10.07 -4.63 0.22
CA ASN A 42 -9.33 -5.67 0.93
C ASN A 42 -7.94 -5.21 1.35
N GLY A 43 -7.55 -4.00 1.01
CA GLY A 43 -6.23 -3.47 1.33
C GLY A 43 -5.17 -3.80 0.29
N ARG A 44 -5.53 -4.46 -0.79
CA ARG A 44 -4.59 -4.80 -1.84
C ARG A 44 -4.35 -3.60 -2.76
N MET A 45 -3.07 -3.30 -3.02
CA MET A 45 -2.73 -2.22 -3.94
C MET A 45 -3.15 -2.61 -5.36
N THR A 46 -3.83 -1.68 -6.03
CA THR A 46 -4.15 -1.86 -7.45
C THR A 46 -3.00 -1.26 -8.26
N VAL A 47 -2.53 -2.00 -9.24
CA VAL A 47 -1.45 -1.56 -10.12
C VAL A 47 -2.06 -1.17 -11.46
N ASP A 48 -1.85 0.07 -11.83
CA ASP A 48 -2.34 0.57 -13.12
C ASP A 48 -1.38 0.26 -14.23
#